data_71057367842d82931a61f639fe4a9766
#
_entry.id   71057367842d82931a61f639fe4a9766
#
_cell.length_a   1.000
_cell.length_b   1.000
_cell.length_c   1.000
_cell.angle_alpha   90.00
_cell.angle_beta   90.00
_cell.angle_gamma   90.00
#
_symmetry.space_group_name_H-M   'P 1'
#
loop_
_entity.id
_entity.type
_entity.pdbx_description
1 polymer ?
#
loop_
_entity_poly.entity_id
_entity_poly.type
_entity_poly.pdbx_seq_one_letter_code
_entity_poly.pdbx_strand_id
1 'polypeptide(L)'
;AFTSSDWTAYPFATLNDKDFKNLLSVYLDSSFFPNLDKLDFFQEGHRLEFKEENNIDSELEIKGVVFNEMKGAMSSISSQLWHGMSKHLYNSSTYKHNSGGDPESIIDLTHEYLVDFHKKHYHPSNATFFTFGDINPEEIQEFIDENVLKNFEPSNDKIFVENEVRIASPKTVSEYYNPLPNDENNHHVVLSWLLGESHDPVELLESYLMSNILLDNSASPLRKTLE
;
A
#
# COMPACT_ATOMS: atom_id res chain seq x y z
N ALA A 1 1.37 -6.35 -8.84
CA ALA A 1 0.41 -5.44 -8.25
C ALA A 1 1.11 -4.22 -7.67
N PHE A 2 0.38 -3.10 -7.57
CA PHE A 2 0.82 -1.91 -6.84
C PHE A 2 -0.22 -1.62 -5.76
N THR A 3 0.24 -1.42 -4.54
CA THR A 3 -0.63 -1.15 -3.39
C THR A 3 -0.28 0.20 -2.76
N SER A 4 -1.28 1.02 -2.53
CA SER A 4 -1.21 2.27 -1.78
C SER A 4 -2.13 2.20 -0.56
N SER A 5 -2.27 3.31 0.15
CA SER A 5 -3.08 3.35 1.38
C SER A 5 -4.58 3.15 1.15
N ASP A 6 -5.07 3.47 -0.06
CA ASP A 6 -6.50 3.51 -0.39
C ASP A 6 -6.86 2.82 -1.72
N TRP A 7 -5.90 2.23 -2.41
CA TRP A 7 -6.13 1.47 -3.63
C TRP A 7 -5.08 0.37 -3.84
N THR A 8 -5.45 -0.64 -4.61
CA THR A 8 -4.54 -1.64 -5.18
C THR A 8 -4.83 -1.76 -6.66
N ALA A 9 -3.79 -1.75 -7.49
CA ALA A 9 -3.92 -1.89 -8.93
C ALA A 9 -3.19 -3.14 -9.43
N TYR A 10 -3.78 -3.79 -10.41
CA TYR A 10 -3.26 -4.99 -11.09
C TYR A 10 -3.05 -4.68 -12.58
N PRO A 11 -2.02 -3.91 -12.95
CA PRO A 11 -1.78 -3.55 -14.33
C PRO A 11 -1.02 -4.65 -15.08
N PHE A 12 -1.31 -4.76 -16.36
CA PHE A 12 -0.51 -5.50 -17.32
C PHE A 12 -0.46 -4.72 -18.65
N ALA A 13 0.51 -5.01 -19.49
CA ALA A 13 0.63 -4.44 -20.82
C ALA A 13 1.26 -5.45 -21.77
N THR A 14 0.75 -5.52 -23.00
CA THR A 14 1.28 -6.34 -24.07
C THR A 14 0.88 -5.73 -25.41
N LEU A 15 1.65 -6.02 -26.46
CA LEU A 15 1.37 -5.65 -27.84
C LEU A 15 0.70 -6.78 -28.63
N ASN A 16 0.43 -7.91 -28.01
CA ASN A 16 -0.15 -9.08 -28.64
C ASN A 16 -1.60 -9.28 -28.19
N ASP A 17 -2.55 -9.25 -29.13
CA ASP A 17 -3.98 -9.33 -28.84
C ASP A 17 -4.37 -10.64 -28.15
N LYS A 18 -3.77 -11.76 -28.54
CA LYS A 18 -4.04 -13.04 -27.90
C LYS A 18 -3.54 -13.08 -26.47
N ASP A 19 -2.36 -12.54 -26.26
CA ASP A 19 -1.75 -12.42 -24.93
C ASP A 19 -2.54 -11.45 -24.05
N PHE A 20 -3.03 -10.34 -24.60
CA PHE A 20 -3.90 -9.40 -23.91
C PHE A 20 -5.17 -10.07 -23.36
N LYS A 21 -5.88 -10.84 -24.19
CA LYS A 21 -7.08 -11.56 -23.77
C LYS A 21 -6.77 -12.62 -22.70
N ASN A 22 -5.64 -13.29 -22.84
CA ASN A 22 -5.19 -14.27 -21.86
C ASN A 22 -4.83 -13.61 -20.51
N LEU A 23 -4.06 -12.53 -20.53
CA LEU A 23 -3.72 -11.77 -19.33
C LEU A 23 -4.97 -11.18 -18.66
N LEU A 24 -5.89 -10.62 -19.46
CA LEU A 24 -7.16 -10.11 -18.94
C LEU A 24 -7.92 -11.19 -18.18
N SER A 25 -8.06 -12.37 -18.76
CA SER A 25 -8.72 -13.51 -18.11
C SER A 25 -8.05 -13.89 -16.79
N VAL A 26 -6.73 -14.06 -16.80
CA VAL A 26 -5.97 -14.45 -15.61
C VAL A 26 -6.05 -13.39 -14.50
N TYR A 27 -5.92 -12.11 -14.87
CA TYR A 27 -5.96 -11.02 -13.88
C TYR A 27 -7.35 -10.81 -13.29
N LEU A 28 -8.41 -10.98 -14.08
CA LEU A 28 -9.79 -10.96 -13.58
C LEU A 28 -10.05 -12.11 -12.63
N ASP A 29 -9.68 -13.33 -13.02
CA ASP A 29 -9.85 -14.52 -12.19
C ASP A 29 -9.10 -14.40 -10.87
N SER A 30 -7.81 -14.06 -10.93
CA SER A 30 -6.98 -13.93 -9.72
C SER A 30 -7.41 -12.78 -8.80
N SER A 31 -8.02 -11.73 -9.34
CA SER A 31 -8.47 -10.60 -8.52
C SER A 31 -9.82 -10.85 -7.85
N PHE A 32 -10.78 -11.45 -8.57
CA PHE A 32 -12.15 -11.61 -8.08
C PHE A 32 -12.48 -13.01 -7.54
N PHE A 33 -11.76 -14.02 -7.98
CA PHE A 33 -11.99 -15.43 -7.61
C PHE A 33 -10.74 -16.16 -7.12
N PRO A 34 -9.86 -15.52 -6.32
CA PRO A 34 -8.66 -16.19 -5.82
C PRO A 34 -9.05 -17.35 -4.90
N ASN A 35 -8.25 -18.41 -4.92
CA ASN A 35 -8.46 -19.56 -4.03
C ASN A 35 -8.29 -19.20 -2.55
N LEU A 36 -7.39 -18.26 -2.23
CA LEU A 36 -7.04 -17.84 -0.87
C LEU A 36 -6.80 -19.03 0.06
N ASP A 37 -5.99 -19.99 -0.40
CA ASP A 37 -5.74 -21.20 0.36
C ASP A 37 -4.98 -20.89 1.66
N LYS A 38 -5.28 -21.64 2.70
CA LYS A 38 -4.65 -21.45 4.01
C LYS A 38 -3.13 -21.71 3.97
N LEU A 39 -2.67 -22.63 3.12
CA LEU A 39 -1.24 -22.89 2.96
C LEU A 39 -0.54 -21.74 2.25
N ASP A 40 -1.19 -21.12 1.28
CA ASP A 40 -0.67 -19.93 0.60
C ASP A 40 -0.56 -18.76 1.59
N PHE A 41 -1.56 -18.58 2.46
CA PHE A 41 -1.47 -17.57 3.53
C PHE A 41 -0.25 -17.81 4.45
N PHE A 42 0.03 -19.03 4.84
CA PHE A 42 1.21 -19.32 5.66
C PHE A 42 2.52 -19.14 4.91
N GLN A 43 2.55 -19.42 3.61
CA GLN A 43 3.73 -19.21 2.79
C GLN A 43 3.99 -17.72 2.56
N GLU A 44 2.99 -17.00 2.11
CA GLU A 44 3.11 -15.61 1.69
C GLU A 44 3.04 -14.62 2.87
N GLY A 45 2.13 -14.83 3.81
CA GLY A 45 1.92 -13.96 4.95
C GLY A 45 2.96 -14.16 6.04
N HIS A 46 2.65 -15.05 6.97
CA HIS A 46 3.57 -15.42 8.07
C HIS A 46 3.25 -16.81 8.63
N ARG A 47 4.28 -17.43 9.20
CA ARG A 47 4.20 -18.68 9.94
C ARG A 47 5.32 -18.81 10.96
N LEU A 48 5.14 -19.67 11.95
CA LEU A 48 6.23 -20.13 12.81
C LEU A 48 6.93 -21.32 12.17
N GLU A 49 8.24 -21.30 12.15
CA GLU A 49 9.08 -22.38 11.59
C GLU A 49 10.34 -22.56 12.43
N PHE A 50 10.85 -23.77 12.49
CA PHE A 50 12.16 -24.00 13.11
C PHE A 50 13.26 -23.34 12.27
N LYS A 51 14.19 -22.67 12.93
CA LYS A 51 15.34 -22.02 12.29
C LYS A 51 16.20 -23.01 11.50
N GLU A 52 16.40 -24.19 12.05
CA GLU A 52 17.06 -25.30 11.39
C GLU A 52 16.01 -26.32 10.98
N GLU A 53 15.92 -26.59 9.68
CA GLU A 53 14.99 -27.60 9.16
C GLU A 53 15.21 -28.96 9.82
N ASN A 54 14.12 -29.61 10.20
CA ASN A 54 14.10 -30.92 10.84
C ASN A 54 14.79 -31.01 12.23
N ASN A 55 15.13 -29.88 12.86
CA ASN A 55 15.66 -29.82 14.21
C ASN A 55 14.63 -29.23 15.17
N ILE A 56 13.90 -30.12 15.89
CA ILE A 56 12.85 -29.76 16.85
C ILE A 56 13.39 -28.96 18.06
N ASP A 57 14.69 -29.06 18.31
CA ASP A 57 15.34 -28.37 19.42
C ASP A 57 15.87 -26.98 19.01
N SER A 58 15.76 -26.61 17.72
CA SER A 58 16.17 -25.30 17.26
C SER A 58 15.15 -24.20 17.65
N GLU A 59 15.60 -22.96 17.66
CA GLU A 59 14.74 -21.82 17.92
C GLU A 59 13.61 -21.72 16.88
N LEU A 60 12.44 -21.27 17.31
CA LEU A 60 11.36 -20.90 16.42
C LEU A 60 11.57 -19.48 15.90
N GLU A 61 11.34 -19.29 14.63
CA GLU A 61 11.35 -17.97 13.98
C GLU A 61 10.10 -17.75 13.15
N ILE A 62 9.76 -16.47 12.95
CA ILE A 62 8.66 -16.08 12.06
C ILE A 62 9.22 -15.96 10.65
N LYS A 63 8.61 -16.69 9.71
CA LYS A 63 8.90 -16.62 8.26
C LYS A 63 7.63 -16.30 7.48
N GLY A 64 7.79 -15.71 6.33
CA GLY A 64 6.75 -15.37 5.37
C GLY A 64 7.30 -14.42 4.32
N VAL A 65 6.82 -14.48 3.09
CA VAL A 65 7.33 -13.63 2.00
C VAL A 65 7.07 -12.17 2.34
N VAL A 66 5.80 -11.80 2.58
CA VAL A 66 5.40 -10.42 2.90
C VAL A 66 6.02 -9.97 4.23
N PHE A 67 6.00 -10.82 5.26
CA PHE A 67 6.64 -10.49 6.54
C PHE A 67 8.12 -10.14 6.39
N ASN A 68 8.89 -10.95 5.66
CA ASN A 68 10.32 -10.72 5.46
C ASN A 68 10.59 -9.49 4.58
N GLU A 69 9.78 -9.28 3.54
CA GLU A 69 9.86 -8.09 2.68
C GLU A 69 9.65 -6.82 3.50
N MET A 70 8.59 -6.77 4.29
CA MET A 70 8.28 -5.59 5.11
C MET A 70 9.27 -5.39 6.24
N LYS A 71 9.76 -6.46 6.86
CA LYS A 71 10.87 -6.38 7.83
C LYS A 71 12.14 -5.80 7.21
N GLY A 72 12.45 -6.20 5.96
CA GLY A 72 13.56 -5.64 5.19
C GLY A 72 13.33 -4.16 4.83
N ALA A 73 12.15 -3.81 4.33
CA ALA A 73 11.79 -2.43 3.99
C ALA A 73 11.88 -1.48 5.20
N MET A 74 11.43 -1.94 6.37
CA MET A 74 11.46 -1.17 7.61
C MET A 74 12.84 -1.13 8.29
N SER A 75 13.86 -1.80 7.76
CA SER A 75 15.24 -1.66 8.23
C SER A 75 15.89 -0.33 7.84
N SER A 76 15.35 0.36 6.83
CA SER A 76 15.84 1.67 6.39
C SER A 76 15.35 2.79 7.31
N ILE A 77 16.26 3.66 7.74
CA ILE A 77 15.95 4.86 8.54
C ILE A 77 14.93 5.75 7.82
N SER A 78 15.10 5.95 6.51
CA SER A 78 14.16 6.75 5.71
C SER A 78 12.74 6.18 5.74
N SER A 79 12.60 4.85 5.66
CA SER A 79 11.30 4.18 5.77
C SER A 79 10.69 4.35 7.15
N GLN A 80 11.47 4.20 8.21
CA GLN A 80 11.01 4.38 9.59
C GLN A 80 10.55 5.83 9.84
N LEU A 81 11.32 6.82 9.36
CA LEU A 81 10.95 8.23 9.44
C LEU A 81 9.64 8.53 8.69
N TRP A 82 9.52 8.00 7.47
CA TRP A 82 8.31 8.20 6.67
C TRP A 82 7.08 7.60 7.35
N HIS A 83 7.16 6.37 7.82
CA HIS A 83 6.03 5.71 8.48
C HIS A 83 5.71 6.31 9.85
N GLY A 84 6.72 6.69 10.65
CA GLY A 84 6.53 7.40 11.90
C GLY A 84 5.85 8.75 11.68
N MET A 85 6.30 9.51 10.67
CA MET A 85 5.64 10.77 10.27
C MET A 85 4.18 10.53 9.88
N SER A 86 3.91 9.58 9.00
CA SER A 86 2.55 9.29 8.53
C SER A 86 1.62 8.88 9.67
N LYS A 87 2.08 8.02 10.57
CA LYS A 87 1.35 7.57 11.75
C LYS A 87 0.90 8.71 12.67
N HIS A 88 1.70 9.77 12.77
CA HIS A 88 1.42 10.92 13.63
C HIS A 88 0.76 12.09 12.92
N LEU A 89 0.93 12.20 11.62
CA LEU A 89 0.32 13.24 10.79
C LEU A 89 -1.14 12.91 10.46
N TYR A 90 -1.42 11.65 10.14
CA TYR A 90 -2.76 11.14 9.85
C TYR A 90 -3.33 10.44 11.08
N ASN A 91 -4.40 10.98 11.65
CA ASN A 91 -5.00 10.45 12.88
C ASN A 91 -6.18 9.53 12.60
N SER A 92 -7.00 9.86 11.62
CA SER A 92 -8.29 9.20 11.33
C SER A 92 -8.27 8.36 10.07
N SER A 93 -7.51 8.75 9.05
CA SER A 93 -7.52 8.11 7.75
C SER A 93 -6.58 6.89 7.66
N THR A 94 -6.78 6.09 6.63
CA THR A 94 -5.94 4.90 6.34
C THR A 94 -4.49 5.27 6.00
N TYR A 95 -4.21 6.53 5.63
CA TYR A 95 -2.84 6.99 5.30
C TYR A 95 -1.85 6.92 6.46
N LYS A 96 -2.33 6.72 7.69
CA LYS A 96 -1.47 6.45 8.86
C LYS A 96 -0.80 5.07 8.84
N HIS A 97 -1.31 4.14 8.03
CA HIS A 97 -0.83 2.77 7.96
C HIS A 97 0.17 2.59 6.82
N ASN A 98 1.10 1.67 7.01
CA ASN A 98 1.96 1.20 5.93
C ASN A 98 1.15 0.29 4.99
N SER A 99 1.05 0.64 3.72
CA SER A 99 0.27 -0.12 2.73
C SER A 99 0.82 -1.52 2.46
N GLY A 100 2.10 -1.76 2.68
CA GLY A 100 2.70 -3.10 2.62
C GLY A 100 2.55 -3.90 3.91
N GLY A 101 2.07 -3.28 4.97
CA GLY A 101 1.91 -3.87 6.30
C GLY A 101 3.06 -3.51 7.25
N ASP A 102 2.72 -3.39 8.51
CA ASP A 102 3.68 -3.25 9.59
C ASP A 102 4.13 -4.64 10.04
N PRO A 103 5.43 -4.97 10.03
CA PRO A 103 5.93 -6.28 10.45
C PRO A 103 5.44 -6.71 11.85
N GLU A 104 5.30 -5.77 12.78
CA GLU A 104 4.79 -6.06 14.13
C GLU A 104 3.30 -6.43 14.12
N SER A 105 2.53 -5.93 13.15
CA SER A 105 1.10 -6.19 13.02
C SER A 105 0.78 -7.35 12.07
N ILE A 106 1.65 -7.66 11.11
CA ILE A 106 1.47 -8.77 10.17
C ILE A 106 1.31 -10.10 10.91
N ILE A 107 2.04 -10.29 11.99
CA ILE A 107 2.03 -11.53 12.78
C ILE A 107 0.71 -11.81 13.50
N ASP A 108 -0.13 -10.80 13.66
CA ASP A 108 -1.45 -10.91 14.27
C ASP A 108 -2.57 -11.20 13.26
N LEU A 109 -2.25 -11.15 11.95
CA LEU A 109 -3.23 -11.42 10.90
C LEU A 109 -3.56 -12.92 10.84
N THR A 110 -4.82 -13.21 10.54
CA THR A 110 -5.30 -14.59 10.34
C THR A 110 -5.74 -14.83 8.91
N HIS A 111 -5.76 -16.08 8.49
CA HIS A 111 -6.28 -16.47 7.19
C HIS A 111 -7.76 -16.05 7.03
N GLU A 112 -8.56 -16.21 8.08
CA GLU A 112 -9.97 -15.82 8.09
C GLU A 112 -10.12 -14.31 7.87
N TYR A 113 -9.25 -13.49 8.49
CA TYR A 113 -9.24 -12.05 8.26
C TYR A 113 -8.91 -11.70 6.80
N LEU A 114 -7.93 -12.39 6.18
CA LEU A 114 -7.59 -12.20 4.77
C LEU A 114 -8.79 -12.51 3.85
N VAL A 115 -9.48 -13.62 4.09
CA VAL A 115 -10.66 -14.02 3.31
C VAL A 115 -11.79 -12.99 3.46
N ASP A 116 -12.08 -12.56 4.68
CA ASP A 116 -13.12 -11.56 4.94
C ASP A 116 -12.77 -10.19 4.35
N PHE A 117 -11.49 -9.80 4.41
CA PHE A 117 -11.01 -8.58 3.78
C PHE A 117 -11.18 -8.62 2.27
N HIS A 118 -10.77 -9.71 1.62
CA HIS A 118 -10.96 -9.88 0.17
C HIS A 118 -12.44 -9.81 -0.21
N LYS A 119 -13.29 -10.56 0.47
CA LYS A 119 -14.73 -10.57 0.21
C LYS A 119 -15.37 -9.20 0.33
N LYS A 120 -14.92 -8.39 1.29
CA LYS A 120 -15.44 -7.05 1.52
C LYS A 120 -14.95 -6.03 0.49
N HIS A 121 -13.66 -6.07 0.14
CA HIS A 121 -13.01 -5.01 -0.63
C HIS A 121 -12.88 -5.31 -2.12
N TYR A 122 -12.87 -6.58 -2.51
CA TYR A 122 -12.70 -7.03 -3.91
C TYR A 122 -14.03 -7.33 -4.62
N HIS A 123 -15.05 -6.56 -4.29
CA HIS A 123 -16.33 -6.62 -5.01
C HIS A 123 -16.26 -5.73 -6.26
N PRO A 124 -16.84 -6.16 -7.43
CA PRO A 124 -16.80 -5.36 -8.66
C PRO A 124 -17.40 -3.96 -8.51
N SER A 125 -18.39 -3.76 -7.64
CA SER A 125 -18.94 -2.42 -7.33
C SER A 125 -17.91 -1.48 -6.68
N ASN A 126 -16.78 -2.01 -6.17
CA ASN A 126 -15.65 -1.26 -5.61
C ASN A 126 -14.44 -1.24 -6.55
N ALA A 127 -14.58 -1.70 -7.78
CA ALA A 127 -13.52 -1.79 -8.76
C ALA A 127 -13.65 -0.73 -9.87
N THR A 128 -12.52 -0.29 -10.40
CA THR A 128 -12.44 0.50 -11.62
C THR A 128 -11.63 -0.27 -12.65
N PHE A 129 -12.24 -0.54 -13.80
CA PHE A 129 -11.57 -1.15 -14.94
C PHE A 129 -11.09 -0.04 -15.87
N PHE A 130 -9.81 -0.05 -16.19
CA PHE A 130 -9.21 0.91 -17.12
C PHE A 130 -8.46 0.16 -18.21
N THR A 131 -8.83 0.42 -19.46
CA THR A 131 -8.17 -0.15 -20.64
C THR A 131 -7.70 0.96 -21.56
N PHE A 132 -6.52 0.78 -22.16
CA PHE A 132 -5.92 1.71 -23.11
C PHE A 132 -5.25 0.94 -24.24
N GLY A 133 -5.52 1.33 -25.48
CA GLY A 133 -4.92 0.72 -26.67
C GLY A 133 -5.86 0.70 -27.87
N ASP A 134 -5.39 0.13 -28.97
CA ASP A 134 -6.17 -0.09 -30.20
C ASP A 134 -6.99 -1.40 -30.08
N ILE A 135 -7.94 -1.41 -29.17
CA ILE A 135 -8.85 -2.54 -28.89
C ILE A 135 -10.29 -2.04 -28.84
N ASN A 136 -11.22 -2.90 -29.27
CA ASN A 136 -12.64 -2.56 -29.19
C ASN A 136 -13.10 -2.55 -27.71
N PRO A 137 -13.51 -1.39 -27.17
CA PRO A 137 -13.93 -1.31 -25.78
C PRO A 137 -15.17 -2.14 -25.47
N GLU A 138 -16.09 -2.31 -26.42
CA GLU A 138 -17.31 -3.11 -26.24
C GLU A 138 -16.96 -4.58 -26.01
N GLU A 139 -16.03 -5.15 -26.78
CA GLU A 139 -15.57 -6.54 -26.57
C GLU A 139 -14.96 -6.74 -25.18
N ILE A 140 -14.23 -5.76 -24.67
CA ILE A 140 -13.62 -5.84 -23.34
C ILE A 140 -14.69 -5.74 -22.25
N GLN A 141 -15.66 -4.84 -22.42
CA GLN A 141 -16.78 -4.70 -21.49
C GLN A 141 -17.63 -5.98 -21.42
N GLU A 142 -17.97 -6.55 -22.58
CA GLU A 142 -18.67 -7.83 -22.65
C GLU A 142 -17.88 -8.95 -21.97
N PHE A 143 -16.57 -9.01 -22.21
CA PHE A 143 -15.73 -10.01 -21.60
C PHE A 143 -15.70 -9.89 -20.06
N ILE A 144 -15.60 -8.67 -19.54
CA ILE A 144 -15.64 -8.41 -18.09
C ILE A 144 -17.01 -8.75 -17.52
N ASP A 145 -18.09 -8.36 -18.20
CA ASP A 145 -19.45 -8.69 -17.78
C ASP A 145 -19.66 -10.21 -17.69
N GLU A 146 -19.26 -10.94 -18.71
CA GLU A 146 -19.44 -12.38 -18.78
C GLU A 146 -18.61 -13.15 -17.75
N ASN A 147 -17.40 -12.71 -17.50
CA ASN A 147 -16.47 -13.44 -16.63
C ASN A 147 -16.48 -13.00 -15.17
N VAL A 148 -16.93 -11.76 -14.91
CA VAL A 148 -16.92 -11.19 -13.55
C VAL A 148 -18.29 -10.72 -13.12
N LEU A 149 -18.86 -9.70 -13.80
CA LEU A 149 -20.01 -8.96 -13.26
C LEU A 149 -21.24 -9.83 -13.05
N LYS A 150 -21.53 -10.76 -13.97
CA LYS A 150 -22.65 -11.70 -13.84
C LYS A 150 -22.61 -12.63 -12.63
N ASN A 151 -21.45 -12.75 -11.99
CA ASN A 151 -21.27 -13.61 -10.81
C ASN A 151 -21.50 -12.87 -9.49
N PHE A 152 -21.79 -11.56 -9.54
CA PHE A 152 -22.00 -10.71 -8.37
C PHE A 152 -23.34 -10.00 -8.44
N GLU A 153 -24.03 -9.92 -7.31
CA GLU A 153 -25.18 -9.05 -7.19
C GLU A 153 -24.70 -7.59 -6.99
N PRO A 154 -25.38 -6.59 -7.59
CA PRO A 154 -25.00 -5.20 -7.39
C PRO A 154 -24.99 -4.81 -5.90
N SER A 155 -23.91 -4.19 -5.43
CA SER A 155 -23.83 -3.63 -4.09
C SER A 155 -23.84 -2.11 -4.12
N ASN A 156 -24.56 -1.51 -3.18
CA ASN A 156 -24.53 -0.07 -2.92
C ASN A 156 -23.50 0.31 -1.84
N ASP A 157 -22.81 -0.66 -1.28
CA ASP A 157 -21.79 -0.43 -0.29
C ASP A 157 -20.60 0.26 -0.97
N LYS A 158 -20.43 1.55 -0.66
CA LYS A 158 -19.27 2.31 -1.13
C LYS A 158 -18.21 2.31 -0.05
N ILE A 159 -17.04 1.85 -0.43
CA ILE A 159 -15.84 1.93 0.40
C ILE A 159 -15.05 3.15 -0.08
N PHE A 160 -14.84 4.10 0.80
CA PHE A 160 -14.05 5.30 0.52
C PHE A 160 -13.28 5.73 1.77
N VAL A 161 -12.22 6.48 1.57
CA VAL A 161 -11.42 7.07 2.64
C VAL A 161 -11.87 8.51 2.82
N GLU A 162 -12.28 8.85 4.03
CA GLU A 162 -12.67 10.21 4.36
C GLU A 162 -11.43 11.12 4.45
N ASN A 163 -11.64 12.41 4.23
CA ASN A 163 -10.60 13.41 4.38
C ASN A 163 -10.06 13.43 5.82
N GLU A 164 -8.76 13.62 5.95
CA GLU A 164 -8.12 13.71 7.25
C GLU A 164 -8.53 14.98 8.00
N VAL A 165 -8.75 14.84 9.29
CA VAL A 165 -9.02 15.99 10.17
C VAL A 165 -7.70 16.70 10.49
N ARG A 166 -7.59 17.95 10.07
CA ARG A 166 -6.38 18.75 10.30
C ARG A 166 -6.09 18.95 11.78
N ILE A 167 -4.82 18.85 12.13
CA ILE A 167 -4.34 19.13 13.49
C ILE A 167 -4.48 20.63 13.76
N ALA A 168 -5.17 20.99 14.84
CA ALA A 168 -5.47 22.40 15.19
C ALA A 168 -4.26 23.17 15.73
N SER A 169 -3.23 22.49 16.23
CA SER A 169 -2.02 23.09 16.80
C SER A 169 -0.81 22.20 16.52
N PRO A 170 0.42 22.77 16.47
CA PRO A 170 1.63 22.00 16.29
C PRO A 170 1.75 20.88 17.32
N LYS A 171 2.13 19.69 16.87
CA LYS A 171 2.35 18.50 17.70
C LYS A 171 3.82 18.10 17.58
N THR A 172 4.50 17.90 18.69
CA THR A 172 5.86 17.35 18.74
C THR A 172 5.78 15.92 19.26
N VAL A 173 6.38 15.01 18.52
CA VAL A 173 6.46 13.59 18.89
C VAL A 173 7.92 13.16 18.83
N SER A 174 8.33 12.32 19.76
CA SER A 174 9.64 11.70 19.76
C SER A 174 9.48 10.19 19.76
N GLU A 175 10.17 9.53 18.86
CA GLU A 175 10.23 8.07 18.77
C GLU A 175 11.70 7.62 18.80
N TYR A 176 11.91 6.38 19.21
CA TYR A 176 13.23 5.76 19.20
C TYR A 176 13.30 4.74 18.07
N TYR A 177 14.46 4.65 17.43
CA TYR A 177 14.75 3.63 16.45
C TYR A 177 16.08 2.95 16.78
N ASN A 178 16.28 1.76 16.25
CA ASN A 178 17.55 1.05 16.38
C ASN A 178 18.51 1.56 15.28
N PRO A 179 19.58 2.29 15.64
CA PRO A 179 20.52 2.80 14.65
C PRO A 179 21.24 1.64 13.95
N LEU A 180 21.61 1.86 12.69
CA LEU A 180 22.48 0.93 11.98
C LEU A 180 23.88 0.95 12.61
N PRO A 181 24.62 -0.18 12.59
CA PRO A 181 26.00 -0.19 13.01
C PRO A 181 26.80 0.86 12.21
N ASN A 182 27.54 1.72 12.90
CA ASN A 182 28.34 2.84 12.36
C ASN A 182 27.51 4.06 11.86
N ASP A 183 26.28 4.22 12.25
CA ASP A 183 25.55 5.46 12.03
C ASP A 183 26.03 6.52 13.02
N GLU A 184 26.77 7.52 12.52
CA GLU A 184 27.31 8.63 13.33
C GLU A 184 26.21 9.66 13.68
N ASN A 185 25.13 9.73 12.90
CA ASN A 185 24.02 10.67 13.07
C ASN A 185 22.79 9.94 13.62
N ASN A 186 22.70 9.82 14.93
CA ASN A 186 21.62 9.10 15.63
C ASN A 186 20.37 9.96 15.89
N HIS A 187 20.30 11.17 15.34
CA HIS A 187 19.16 12.07 15.55
C HIS A 187 18.63 12.57 14.21
N HIS A 188 17.32 12.40 14.01
CA HIS A 188 16.62 12.88 12.84
C HIS A 188 15.45 13.76 13.26
N VAL A 189 15.21 14.84 12.53
CA VAL A 189 14.07 15.73 12.73
C VAL A 189 13.26 15.76 11.43
N VAL A 190 11.97 15.53 11.55
CA VAL A 190 11.01 15.62 10.43
C VAL A 190 10.00 16.69 10.76
N LEU A 191 9.79 17.61 9.82
CA LEU A 191 8.73 18.60 9.86
C LEU A 191 7.71 18.28 8.76
N SER A 192 6.45 18.19 9.10
CA SER A 192 5.40 17.80 8.16
C SER A 192 4.13 18.62 8.35
N TRP A 193 3.42 18.84 7.25
CA TRP A 193 2.16 19.59 7.20
C TRP A 193 1.17 18.86 6.28
N LEU A 194 -0.11 18.90 6.64
CA LEU A 194 -1.19 18.60 5.72
C LEU A 194 -1.49 19.86 4.90
N LEU A 195 -1.36 19.76 3.60
CA LEU A 195 -1.68 20.83 2.65
C LEU A 195 -3.13 20.73 2.16
N GLY A 196 -3.39 21.00 0.89
CA GLY A 196 -4.69 20.84 0.25
C GLY A 196 -5.10 19.40 -0.01
N GLU A 197 -6.23 19.23 -0.66
CA GLU A 197 -6.74 17.90 -1.01
C GLU A 197 -6.06 17.39 -2.28
N SER A 198 -5.53 16.17 -2.24
CA SER A 198 -4.75 15.60 -3.36
C SER A 198 -5.60 15.27 -4.59
N HIS A 199 -6.92 15.22 -4.48
CA HIS A 199 -7.83 15.03 -5.61
C HIS A 199 -8.19 16.33 -6.34
N ASP A 200 -7.95 17.50 -5.75
CA ASP A 200 -8.08 18.77 -6.43
C ASP A 200 -6.79 19.10 -7.19
N PRO A 201 -6.81 19.10 -8.54
CA PRO A 201 -5.61 19.32 -9.33
C PRO A 201 -5.03 20.74 -9.17
N VAL A 202 -5.83 21.72 -8.81
CA VAL A 202 -5.37 23.10 -8.57
C VAL A 202 -4.62 23.17 -7.25
N GLU A 203 -5.21 22.67 -6.17
CA GLU A 203 -4.56 22.63 -4.85
C GLU A 203 -3.29 21.78 -4.88
N LEU A 204 -3.30 20.67 -5.63
CA LEU A 204 -2.11 19.84 -5.82
C LEU A 204 -0.99 20.60 -6.53
N LEU A 205 -1.31 21.31 -7.61
CA LEU A 205 -0.34 22.12 -8.36
C LEU A 205 0.20 23.27 -7.49
N GLU A 206 -0.65 23.98 -6.77
CA GLU A 206 -0.24 25.03 -5.85
C GLU A 206 0.70 24.53 -4.76
N SER A 207 0.37 23.39 -4.16
CA SER A 207 1.20 22.71 -3.15
C SER A 207 2.57 22.30 -3.71
N TYR A 208 2.59 21.78 -4.92
CA TYR A 208 3.81 21.40 -5.60
C TYR A 208 4.69 22.63 -5.91
N LEU A 209 4.12 23.68 -6.48
CA LEU A 209 4.83 24.93 -6.78
C LEU A 209 5.37 25.58 -5.48
N MET A 210 4.59 25.61 -4.44
CA MET A 210 5.01 26.13 -3.14
C MET A 210 6.21 25.33 -2.59
N SER A 211 6.15 24.01 -2.63
CA SER A 211 7.24 23.13 -2.22
C SER A 211 8.54 23.41 -3.00
N ASN A 212 8.43 23.55 -4.31
CA ASN A 212 9.60 23.86 -5.17
C ASN A 212 10.18 25.24 -4.81
N ILE A 213 9.37 26.26 -4.67
CA ILE A 213 9.86 27.61 -4.30
C ILE A 213 10.60 27.57 -2.96
N LEU A 214 10.08 26.84 -1.99
CA LEU A 214 10.60 26.81 -0.64
C LEU A 214 11.82 25.91 -0.45
N LEU A 215 11.93 24.78 -1.20
CA LEU A 215 12.84 23.69 -0.88
C LEU A 215 13.74 23.19 -2.03
N ASP A 216 13.47 23.56 -3.28
CA ASP A 216 14.08 22.90 -4.45
C ASP A 216 15.63 23.01 -4.50
N ASN A 217 16.16 24.15 -4.17
CA ASN A 217 17.61 24.40 -4.31
C ASN A 217 18.18 25.24 -3.13
N SER A 218 19.51 25.35 -3.08
CA SER A 218 20.22 26.04 -1.99
C SER A 218 19.89 27.55 -1.83
N ALA A 219 19.27 28.17 -2.85
CA ALA A 219 18.78 29.53 -2.77
C ALA A 219 17.34 29.63 -2.26
N SER A 220 16.64 28.50 -2.20
CA SER A 220 15.26 28.45 -1.68
C SER A 220 15.20 28.84 -0.21
N PRO A 221 14.24 29.70 0.18
CA PRO A 221 14.29 30.39 1.48
C PRO A 221 14.21 29.45 2.68
N LEU A 222 13.37 28.41 2.62
CA LEU A 222 13.25 27.45 3.73
C LEU A 222 14.49 26.56 3.79
N ARG A 223 14.93 26.04 2.66
CA ARG A 223 16.13 25.20 2.60
C ARG A 223 17.37 25.94 3.14
N LYS A 224 17.56 27.21 2.72
CA LYS A 224 18.66 28.04 3.22
C LYS A 224 18.62 28.29 4.74
N THR A 225 17.44 28.22 5.35
CA THR A 225 17.29 28.40 6.80
C THR A 225 17.58 27.13 7.57
N LEU A 226 17.38 25.96 6.96
CA LEU A 226 17.60 24.64 7.55
C LEU A 226 19.05 24.14 7.41
N GLU A 227 19.77 24.58 6.38
CA GLU A 227 21.20 24.30 6.15
C GLU A 227 22.08 25.38 6.84
#